data_da8dd4ab2893fd8125bca983ff2c3198
#
_entry.id   da8dd4ab2893fd8125bca983ff2c3198
#
_cell.length_a   1.000
_cell.length_b   1.000
_cell.length_c   1.000
_cell.angle_alpha   90.00
_cell.angle_beta   90.00
_cell.angle_gamma   90.00
#
_symmetry.space_group_name_H-M   'P 1'
#
loop_
_entity.id
_entity.type
_entity.pdbx_description
1 polymer ?
#
loop_
_entity_poly.entity_id
_entity_poly.type
_entity_poly.pdbx_seq_one_letter_code
_entity_poly.pdbx_strand_id
1 'polypeptide(L)'
;AGVYTGRLYLSTNGGTSWNQITNWYNDGVHTEVHADERFVAYNPLTNLIYFCNDGGVYNFDESANSWAELNNGLIITQFYSIALAQSDPIFMIGGTQDNGGRKRTGSNTWAATNGGDAMETAIDQTNTQIIYTTYVDGQLYRSLDRWTNDTYFDITPPNTSGNWITPYLLDNTNQSRILAGYEDVYQSINKGNTWTKLSNNLTGSASDKLDELEQSTANPAYIYAARSNKIFVSSNGGSTWNSYTLPFTATNFSNVSSIAIHPQNPAVVYVTVGGYSVAKKVFKSVNSGANWTNVSGTLPNIPVNASVFDENSSNNELYIGTDIGVFFINDTNSTWTYFGNNLPNTSITDLKI
;
A
#
# COMPACT_ATOMS: atom_id res chain seq x y z
N ALA A 1 20.44 19.18 -18.27
CA ALA A 1 19.23 19.56 -17.53
C ALA A 1 18.23 18.43 -17.58
N GLY A 2 17.62 18.14 -16.45
CA GLY A 2 16.55 17.13 -16.31
C GLY A 2 15.20 17.81 -16.09
N VAL A 3 14.15 17.13 -16.43
CA VAL A 3 12.77 17.56 -16.18
C VAL A 3 11.97 16.41 -15.58
N TYR A 4 10.88 16.74 -14.92
CA TYR A 4 10.00 15.84 -14.18
C TYR A 4 9.56 14.59 -14.97
N THR A 5 9.52 14.66 -16.30
CA THR A 5 9.09 13.57 -17.18
C THR A 5 10.23 12.61 -17.60
N GLY A 6 11.36 12.54 -16.87
CA GLY A 6 12.50 11.67 -17.21
C GLY A 6 13.20 12.04 -18.52
N ARG A 7 13.07 13.29 -18.95
CA ARG A 7 13.78 13.81 -20.12
C ARG A 7 14.99 14.56 -19.67
N LEU A 8 16.16 14.02 -19.99
CA LEU A 8 17.43 14.72 -19.80
C LEU A 8 17.83 15.40 -21.09
N TYR A 9 18.36 16.60 -20.96
CA TYR A 9 18.84 17.39 -22.08
C TYR A 9 20.31 17.73 -21.89
N LEU A 10 21.10 17.55 -22.93
CA LEU A 10 22.51 17.86 -22.97
C LEU A 10 22.76 19.09 -23.85
N SER A 11 23.56 20.03 -23.36
CA SER A 11 24.12 21.13 -24.17
C SER A 11 25.64 20.99 -24.24
N THR A 12 26.18 21.04 -25.44
CA THR A 12 27.62 21.03 -25.72
C THR A 12 28.16 22.43 -26.12
N ASN A 13 27.32 23.48 -26.04
CA ASN A 13 27.66 24.85 -26.46
C ASN A 13 27.28 25.90 -25.41
N GLY A 14 27.45 25.57 -24.13
CA GLY A 14 27.22 26.50 -23.03
C GLY A 14 25.75 26.89 -22.83
N GLY A 15 24.81 26.02 -23.20
CA GLY A 15 23.38 26.27 -23.03
C GLY A 15 22.70 27.00 -24.19
N THR A 16 23.42 27.27 -25.29
CA THR A 16 22.85 27.94 -26.47
C THR A 16 21.83 27.07 -27.19
N SER A 17 22.06 25.75 -27.20
CA SER A 17 21.09 24.75 -27.67
C SER A 17 21.15 23.50 -26.80
N TRP A 18 20.04 22.71 -26.79
CA TRP A 18 19.87 21.55 -25.98
C TRP A 18 19.33 20.40 -26.82
N ASN A 19 19.93 19.21 -26.67
CA ASN A 19 19.47 17.97 -27.28
C ASN A 19 18.90 17.06 -26.21
N GLN A 20 17.74 16.50 -26.46
CA GLN A 20 17.19 15.45 -25.60
C GLN A 20 18.05 14.20 -25.74
N ILE A 21 18.38 13.54 -24.62
CA ILE A 21 19.22 12.33 -24.58
C ILE A 21 18.53 11.13 -23.93
N THR A 22 17.43 11.35 -23.18
CA THR A 22 16.63 10.27 -22.57
C THR A 22 15.14 10.52 -22.69
N ASN A 23 14.37 9.46 -22.49
CA ASN A 23 12.93 9.53 -22.29
C ASN A 23 12.52 8.54 -21.19
N TRP A 24 11.36 8.72 -20.56
CA TRP A 24 10.84 7.82 -19.50
C TRP A 24 10.08 6.60 -20.06
N TYR A 25 9.88 6.56 -21.35
CA TYR A 25 9.30 5.41 -22.06
C TYR A 25 10.12 5.14 -23.32
N ASN A 26 10.06 3.91 -23.79
CA ASN A 26 10.70 3.51 -25.04
C ASN A 26 10.02 4.20 -26.24
N ASP A 27 10.64 5.24 -26.77
CA ASP A 27 10.19 5.95 -27.98
C ASP A 27 10.93 5.48 -29.24
N GLY A 28 11.82 4.49 -29.12
CA GLY A 28 12.64 3.95 -30.21
C GLY A 28 13.79 4.87 -30.66
N VAL A 29 14.00 6.00 -30.02
CA VAL A 29 15.01 7.00 -30.37
C VAL A 29 15.98 7.26 -29.21
N HIS A 30 15.44 7.47 -28.01
CA HIS A 30 16.19 7.85 -26.83
C HIS A 30 16.34 6.68 -25.86
N THR A 31 17.38 6.71 -25.03
CA THR A 31 17.54 5.76 -23.93
C THR A 31 16.40 5.95 -22.93
N GLU A 32 15.76 4.86 -22.57
CA GLU A 32 14.75 4.85 -21.51
C GLU A 32 15.44 4.94 -20.14
N VAL A 33 15.05 5.92 -19.34
CA VAL A 33 15.41 6.06 -17.91
C VAL A 33 14.15 6.37 -17.14
N HIS A 34 14.14 6.08 -15.84
CA HIS A 34 12.96 6.36 -15.01
C HIS A 34 12.65 7.88 -14.98
N ALA A 35 11.38 8.21 -14.72
CA ALA A 35 10.94 9.58 -14.54
C ALA A 35 11.49 10.22 -13.25
N ASP A 36 11.20 11.51 -13.07
CA ASP A 36 11.40 12.28 -11.85
C ASP A 36 12.86 12.45 -11.46
N GLU A 37 13.61 13.08 -12.36
CA GLU A 37 15.01 13.39 -12.14
C GLU A 37 15.23 14.28 -10.92
N ARG A 38 16.02 13.79 -9.94
CA ARG A 38 16.27 14.44 -8.65
C ARG A 38 17.64 15.11 -8.58
N PHE A 39 18.65 14.50 -9.19
CA PHE A 39 20.01 14.98 -9.04
C PHE A 39 20.89 14.61 -10.23
N VAL A 40 21.83 15.51 -10.56
CA VAL A 40 22.85 15.31 -11.59
C VAL A 40 24.22 15.66 -11.01
N ALA A 41 25.21 14.80 -11.19
CA ALA A 41 26.59 15.04 -10.80
C ALA A 41 27.58 14.61 -11.89
N TYR A 42 28.64 15.40 -12.07
CA TYR A 42 29.75 15.03 -12.93
C TYR A 42 30.94 14.54 -12.11
N ASN A 43 31.51 13.41 -12.49
CA ASN A 43 32.73 12.88 -11.88
C ASN A 43 33.94 13.18 -12.79
N PRO A 44 34.83 14.11 -12.41
CA PRO A 44 35.96 14.50 -13.25
C PRO A 44 37.08 13.46 -13.36
N LEU A 45 37.06 12.42 -12.48
CA LEU A 45 38.05 11.34 -12.54
C LEU A 45 37.70 10.28 -13.57
N THR A 46 36.42 10.11 -13.82
CA THR A 46 35.92 9.08 -14.77
C THR A 46 35.31 9.69 -16.03
N ASN A 47 35.10 11.02 -16.06
CA ASN A 47 34.37 11.78 -17.08
C ASN A 47 32.92 11.29 -17.28
N LEU A 48 32.34 10.66 -16.25
CA LEU A 48 30.95 10.19 -16.30
C LEU A 48 30.00 11.19 -15.63
N ILE A 49 28.81 11.30 -16.18
CA ILE A 49 27.71 12.07 -15.59
C ILE A 49 26.77 11.08 -14.90
N TYR A 50 26.47 11.32 -13.63
CA TYR A 50 25.55 10.49 -12.83
C TYR A 50 24.23 11.21 -12.66
N PHE A 51 23.16 10.42 -12.72
CA PHE A 51 21.77 10.86 -12.53
C PHE A 51 21.10 10.01 -11.47
N CYS A 52 20.25 10.63 -10.66
CA CYS A 52 19.41 9.95 -9.70
C CYS A 52 17.96 10.34 -9.96
N ASN A 53 17.10 9.34 -10.04
CA ASN A 53 15.65 9.49 -10.20
C ASN A 53 14.91 8.47 -9.32
N ASP A 54 13.59 8.43 -9.40
CA ASP A 54 12.78 7.54 -8.56
C ASP A 54 12.91 6.04 -8.94
N GLY A 55 13.58 5.73 -10.05
CA GLY A 55 13.97 4.38 -10.44
C GLY A 55 15.39 3.99 -10.05
N GLY A 56 16.18 4.91 -9.50
CA GLY A 56 17.53 4.61 -9.03
C GLY A 56 18.64 5.53 -9.53
N VAL A 57 19.79 4.95 -9.79
CA VAL A 57 21.02 5.65 -10.18
C VAL A 57 21.48 5.16 -11.55
N TYR A 58 21.82 6.10 -12.40
CA TYR A 58 22.33 5.86 -13.75
C TYR A 58 23.62 6.65 -13.98
N ASN A 59 24.47 6.20 -14.89
CA ASN A 59 25.52 7.02 -15.43
C ASN A 59 25.45 7.14 -16.97
N PHE A 60 26.02 8.21 -17.47
CA PHE A 60 26.14 8.49 -18.88
C PHE A 60 27.60 8.80 -19.23
N ASP A 61 28.14 8.10 -20.21
CA ASP A 61 29.41 8.37 -20.84
C ASP A 61 29.15 9.15 -22.16
N GLU A 62 29.41 10.44 -22.15
CA GLU A 62 29.23 11.31 -23.32
C GLU A 62 30.12 10.88 -24.49
N SER A 63 31.36 10.42 -24.21
CA SER A 63 32.31 10.02 -25.23
C SER A 63 31.93 8.74 -25.97
N ALA A 64 31.32 7.79 -25.26
CA ALA A 64 30.85 6.54 -25.82
C ALA A 64 29.37 6.60 -26.21
N ASN A 65 28.65 7.67 -25.85
CA ASN A 65 27.20 7.78 -25.94
C ASN A 65 26.48 6.56 -25.33
N SER A 66 26.91 6.14 -24.15
CA SER A 66 26.44 4.92 -23.50
C SER A 66 25.92 5.20 -22.10
N TRP A 67 24.95 4.39 -21.68
CA TRP A 67 24.28 4.47 -20.40
C TRP A 67 24.50 3.18 -19.61
N ALA A 68 24.60 3.31 -18.30
CA ALA A 68 24.56 2.17 -17.39
C ALA A 68 23.65 2.45 -16.21
N GLU A 69 22.80 1.49 -15.91
CA GLU A 69 22.02 1.43 -14.67
C GLU A 69 22.91 0.87 -13.55
N LEU A 70 22.90 1.54 -12.39
CA LEU A 70 23.75 1.22 -11.25
C LEU A 70 22.98 0.66 -10.06
N ASN A 71 21.77 0.14 -10.27
CA ASN A 71 20.85 -0.28 -9.23
C ASN A 71 21.16 -1.66 -8.63
N ASN A 72 22.07 -2.43 -9.23
CA ASN A 72 22.41 -3.77 -8.74
C ASN A 72 22.97 -3.70 -7.30
N GLY A 73 22.29 -4.37 -6.37
CA GLY A 73 22.63 -4.36 -4.94
C GLY A 73 22.05 -3.19 -4.14
N LEU A 74 21.33 -2.26 -4.78
CA LEU A 74 20.56 -1.24 -4.08
C LEU A 74 19.16 -1.78 -3.72
N ILE A 75 18.72 -1.52 -2.49
CA ILE A 75 17.36 -1.81 -2.03
C ILE A 75 16.59 -0.50 -2.10
N ILE A 76 15.96 -0.22 -3.24
CA ILE A 76 15.33 1.07 -3.54
C ILE A 76 13.84 0.96 -3.84
N THR A 77 13.27 -0.25 -3.93
CA THR A 77 11.83 -0.43 -4.18
C THR A 77 11.03 -0.20 -2.91
N GLN A 78 10.11 0.76 -2.95
CA GLN A 78 9.19 1.06 -1.86
C GLN A 78 7.83 0.43 -2.18
N PHE A 79 7.41 -0.54 -1.36
CA PHE A 79 6.09 -1.14 -1.46
C PHE A 79 5.06 -0.32 -0.69
N TYR A 80 3.87 -0.13 -1.27
CA TYR A 80 2.67 0.34 -0.57
C TYR A 80 1.97 -0.83 0.13
N SER A 81 1.76 -1.93 -0.59
CA SER A 81 1.15 -3.14 -0.06
C SER A 81 1.71 -4.41 -0.70
N ILE A 82 1.45 -5.54 -0.05
CA ILE A 82 1.79 -6.88 -0.54
C ILE A 82 0.59 -7.81 -0.40
N ALA A 83 0.51 -8.82 -1.28
CA ALA A 83 -0.44 -9.92 -1.14
C ALA A 83 0.27 -11.25 -1.38
N LEU A 84 -0.07 -12.25 -0.57
CA LEU A 84 0.52 -13.58 -0.57
C LEU A 84 -0.50 -14.60 -1.06
N ALA A 85 -0.09 -15.56 -1.87
CA ALA A 85 -0.93 -16.71 -2.21
C ALA A 85 -0.75 -17.81 -1.14
N GLN A 86 -1.80 -18.12 -0.38
CA GLN A 86 -1.74 -19.12 0.69
C GLN A 86 -1.39 -20.52 0.18
N SER A 87 -1.76 -20.85 -1.05
CA SER A 87 -1.50 -22.15 -1.68
C SER A 87 -0.18 -22.23 -2.45
N ASP A 88 0.51 -21.09 -2.62
CA ASP A 88 1.77 -21.01 -3.39
C ASP A 88 2.74 -20.05 -2.68
N PRO A 89 3.62 -20.53 -1.80
CA PRO A 89 4.47 -19.68 -0.96
C PRO A 89 5.52 -18.87 -1.75
N ILE A 90 5.66 -19.17 -3.04
CA ILE A 90 6.55 -18.40 -3.92
C ILE A 90 5.80 -17.22 -4.54
N PHE A 91 4.50 -17.38 -4.81
CA PHE A 91 3.72 -16.37 -5.52
C PHE A 91 3.25 -15.27 -4.57
N MET A 92 3.71 -14.08 -4.83
CA MET A 92 3.26 -12.84 -4.19
C MET A 92 3.22 -11.71 -5.21
N ILE A 93 2.41 -10.72 -4.89
CA ILE A 93 2.34 -9.46 -5.64
C ILE A 93 2.47 -8.29 -4.67
N GLY A 94 2.88 -7.15 -5.17
CA GLY A 94 2.91 -5.91 -4.39
C GLY A 94 2.80 -4.70 -5.29
N GLY A 95 2.18 -3.66 -4.76
CA GLY A 95 2.13 -2.36 -5.36
C GLY A 95 3.31 -1.51 -4.89
N THR A 96 3.94 -0.78 -5.80
CA THR A 96 5.12 0.04 -5.48
C THR A 96 4.92 1.49 -5.91
N GLN A 97 5.57 2.38 -5.18
CA GLN A 97 5.64 3.78 -5.57
C GLN A 97 6.49 3.91 -6.84
N ASP A 98 5.99 4.65 -7.82
CA ASP A 98 6.64 5.04 -9.08
C ASP A 98 7.11 3.87 -9.97
N ASN A 99 7.16 2.64 -9.46
CA ASN A 99 7.73 1.48 -10.13
C ASN A 99 6.70 0.40 -10.51
N GLY A 100 5.42 0.71 -10.43
CA GLY A 100 4.31 -0.16 -10.83
C GLY A 100 4.06 -1.32 -9.89
N GLY A 101 3.16 -2.20 -10.30
CA GLY A 101 2.92 -3.45 -9.61
C GLY A 101 4.02 -4.47 -9.93
N ARG A 102 4.36 -5.28 -8.93
CA ARG A 102 5.39 -6.31 -9.02
C ARG A 102 4.83 -7.66 -8.59
N LYS A 103 5.04 -8.68 -9.40
CA LYS A 103 4.72 -10.08 -9.06
C LYS A 103 6.00 -10.91 -8.98
N ARG A 104 6.11 -11.71 -7.94
CA ARG A 104 7.21 -12.66 -7.79
C ARG A 104 6.91 -13.90 -8.61
N THR A 105 7.86 -14.31 -9.46
CA THR A 105 7.72 -15.44 -10.39
C THR A 105 8.71 -16.57 -10.11
N GLY A 106 9.59 -16.38 -9.15
CA GLY A 106 10.62 -17.36 -8.73
C GLY A 106 11.25 -16.95 -7.41
N SER A 107 12.32 -17.61 -6.99
CA SER A 107 12.96 -17.32 -5.70
C SER A 107 13.41 -15.86 -5.55
N ASN A 108 13.98 -15.28 -6.62
CA ASN A 108 14.48 -13.91 -6.65
C ASN A 108 14.08 -13.17 -7.93
N THR A 109 13.07 -13.65 -8.64
CA THR A 109 12.64 -13.06 -9.91
C THR A 109 11.31 -12.36 -9.74
N TRP A 110 11.24 -11.11 -10.17
CA TRP A 110 10.04 -10.29 -10.16
C TRP A 110 9.72 -9.82 -11.58
N ALA A 111 8.45 -9.77 -11.91
CA ALA A 111 7.96 -9.23 -13.18
C ALA A 111 6.98 -8.08 -12.90
N ALA A 112 6.90 -7.15 -13.83
CA ALA A 112 5.94 -6.04 -13.75
C ALA A 112 4.51 -6.53 -13.98
N THR A 113 3.55 -5.80 -13.40
CA THR A 113 2.14 -5.83 -13.72
C THR A 113 1.74 -4.47 -14.33
N ASN A 114 0.85 -3.69 -13.70
CA ASN A 114 0.55 -2.33 -14.14
C ASN A 114 1.71 -1.36 -13.87
N GLY A 115 1.82 -0.32 -14.66
CA GLY A 115 2.81 0.75 -14.49
C GLY A 115 2.37 1.85 -13.53
N GLY A 116 3.24 2.85 -13.33
CA GLY A 116 3.01 4.01 -12.46
C GLY A 116 3.00 3.66 -10.98
N ASP A 117 2.12 4.30 -10.20
CA ASP A 117 1.92 3.99 -8.78
C ASP A 117 0.91 2.85 -8.64
N ALA A 118 1.36 1.64 -8.43
CA ALA A 118 0.49 0.56 -8.01
C ALA A 118 0.36 0.58 -6.49
N MET A 119 -0.88 0.56 -6.00
CA MET A 119 -1.18 0.72 -4.58
C MET A 119 -1.53 -0.61 -3.92
N GLU A 120 -2.77 -0.74 -3.42
CA GLU A 120 -3.24 -1.97 -2.80
C GLU A 120 -3.29 -3.14 -3.78
N THR A 121 -2.94 -4.34 -3.30
CA THR A 121 -2.95 -5.57 -4.09
C THR A 121 -3.68 -6.70 -3.35
N ALA A 122 -4.31 -7.61 -4.11
CA ALA A 122 -4.92 -8.81 -3.56
C ALA A 122 -4.81 -10.00 -4.53
N ILE A 123 -4.83 -11.21 -3.97
CA ILE A 123 -4.84 -12.48 -4.71
C ILE A 123 -6.09 -13.26 -4.31
N ASP A 124 -6.84 -13.74 -5.28
CA ASP A 124 -7.96 -14.65 -5.03
C ASP A 124 -7.42 -15.99 -4.51
N GLN A 125 -7.67 -16.31 -3.24
CA GLN A 125 -7.13 -17.51 -2.59
C GLN A 125 -7.76 -18.82 -3.10
N THR A 126 -8.90 -18.75 -3.77
CA THR A 126 -9.54 -19.91 -4.42
C THR A 126 -9.06 -20.14 -5.84
N ASN A 127 -8.50 -19.11 -6.48
CA ASN A 127 -7.89 -19.19 -7.80
C ASN A 127 -6.79 -18.15 -7.96
N THR A 128 -5.57 -18.50 -7.63
CA THR A 128 -4.41 -17.60 -7.66
C THR A 128 -4.01 -17.07 -9.04
N GLN A 129 -4.70 -17.48 -10.11
CA GLN A 129 -4.58 -16.80 -11.41
C GLN A 129 -5.25 -15.42 -11.41
N ILE A 130 -6.23 -15.21 -10.50
CA ILE A 130 -6.96 -13.95 -10.40
C ILE A 130 -6.24 -13.08 -9.38
N ILE A 131 -5.75 -11.94 -9.85
CA ILE A 131 -5.11 -10.93 -9.02
C ILE A 131 -5.76 -9.56 -9.24
N TYR A 132 -5.66 -8.75 -8.22
CA TYR A 132 -6.22 -7.41 -8.19
C TYR A 132 -5.12 -6.42 -7.80
N THR A 133 -5.19 -5.22 -8.36
CA THR A 133 -4.31 -4.11 -8.00
C THR A 133 -5.07 -2.80 -8.15
N THR A 134 -4.74 -1.81 -7.36
CA THR A 134 -5.22 -0.45 -7.56
C THR A 134 -4.12 0.42 -8.18
N TYR A 135 -4.58 1.47 -8.84
CA TYR A 135 -3.80 2.64 -9.20
C TYR A 135 -4.27 3.82 -8.34
N VAL A 136 -3.64 4.97 -8.49
CA VAL A 136 -3.99 6.18 -7.74
C VAL A 136 -5.50 6.48 -7.79
N ASP A 137 -6.01 7.10 -6.72
CA ASP A 137 -7.42 7.52 -6.62
C ASP A 137 -8.44 6.38 -6.78
N GLY A 138 -8.01 5.14 -6.51
CA GLY A 138 -8.88 3.97 -6.42
C GLY A 138 -9.31 3.37 -7.73
N GLN A 139 -8.56 3.59 -8.81
CA GLN A 139 -8.77 2.80 -10.01
C GLN A 139 -8.42 1.35 -9.71
N LEU A 140 -9.39 0.46 -9.81
CA LEU A 140 -9.26 -0.95 -9.41
C LEU A 140 -9.25 -1.85 -10.66
N TYR A 141 -8.21 -2.64 -10.78
CA TYR A 141 -7.97 -3.55 -11.90
C TYR A 141 -7.97 -5.00 -11.46
N ARG A 142 -8.42 -5.89 -12.33
CA ARG A 142 -8.40 -7.35 -12.17
C ARG A 142 -7.77 -8.02 -13.37
N SER A 143 -6.78 -8.89 -13.14
CA SER A 143 -6.28 -9.84 -14.14
C SER A 143 -6.77 -11.25 -13.84
N LEU A 144 -6.96 -12.06 -14.86
CA LEU A 144 -7.41 -13.46 -14.78
C LEU A 144 -6.29 -14.47 -15.04
N ASP A 145 -5.07 -14.01 -15.34
CA ASP A 145 -3.92 -14.81 -15.74
C ASP A 145 -2.62 -14.40 -15.04
N ARG A 146 -2.71 -13.86 -13.81
CA ARG A 146 -1.58 -13.29 -13.08
C ARG A 146 -0.88 -12.16 -13.84
N TRP A 147 -1.57 -11.43 -14.68
CA TRP A 147 -1.00 -10.37 -15.55
C TRP A 147 0.05 -10.91 -16.53
N THR A 148 -0.10 -12.15 -17.01
CA THR A 148 0.92 -12.80 -17.84
C THR A 148 0.95 -12.24 -19.26
N ASN A 149 -0.22 -11.91 -19.81
CA ASN A 149 -0.38 -11.41 -21.16
C ASN A 149 -0.73 -9.91 -21.21
N ASP A 150 -0.42 -9.18 -20.13
CA ASP A 150 -0.81 -7.76 -19.97
C ASP A 150 -2.33 -7.53 -20.17
N THR A 151 -3.14 -8.52 -19.77
CA THR A 151 -4.58 -8.48 -19.85
C THR A 151 -5.18 -8.19 -18.49
N TYR A 152 -5.97 -7.13 -18.43
CA TYR A 152 -6.68 -6.73 -17.22
C TYR A 152 -8.00 -6.05 -17.55
N PHE A 153 -8.87 -5.98 -16.56
CA PHE A 153 -10.17 -5.34 -16.63
C PHE A 153 -10.22 -4.21 -15.62
N ASP A 154 -10.62 -3.04 -16.03
CA ASP A 154 -11.03 -1.98 -15.11
C ASP A 154 -12.36 -2.40 -14.48
N ILE A 155 -12.33 -2.57 -13.18
CA ILE A 155 -13.48 -2.97 -12.36
C ILE A 155 -13.83 -1.89 -11.33
N THR A 156 -13.36 -0.68 -11.49
CA THR A 156 -13.63 0.46 -10.61
C THR A 156 -15.15 0.68 -10.48
N PRO A 157 -15.68 0.88 -9.27
CA PRO A 157 -17.07 1.28 -9.09
C PRO A 157 -17.38 2.56 -9.89
N PRO A 158 -18.48 2.63 -10.63
CA PRO A 158 -18.74 3.76 -11.51
C PRO A 158 -18.92 5.08 -10.75
N ASN A 159 -18.38 6.16 -11.30
CA ASN A 159 -18.45 7.52 -10.74
C ASN A 159 -17.84 7.67 -9.35
N THR A 160 -16.83 6.88 -9.02
CA THR A 160 -16.05 6.99 -7.78
C THR A 160 -14.68 7.56 -8.05
N SER A 161 -14.11 8.17 -7.02
CA SER A 161 -12.70 8.51 -6.90
C SER A 161 -12.32 8.31 -5.45
N GLY A 162 -11.28 7.54 -5.20
CA GLY A 162 -10.85 7.18 -3.85
C GLY A 162 -9.80 8.10 -3.28
N ASN A 163 -9.17 7.65 -2.21
CA ASN A 163 -7.97 8.26 -1.66
C ASN A 163 -6.75 7.89 -2.52
N TRP A 164 -5.60 8.52 -2.30
CA TRP A 164 -4.34 8.14 -2.96
C TRP A 164 -4.09 6.64 -2.86
N ILE A 165 -4.12 6.08 -1.67
CA ILE A 165 -4.24 4.65 -1.42
C ILE A 165 -5.71 4.39 -1.06
N THR A 166 -6.43 3.70 -1.91
CA THR A 166 -7.84 3.38 -1.70
C THR A 166 -7.96 1.98 -1.12
N PRO A 167 -8.52 1.83 0.10
CA PRO A 167 -8.62 0.53 0.73
C PRO A 167 -9.65 -0.36 0.02
N TYR A 168 -9.28 -1.59 -0.26
CA TYR A 168 -10.20 -2.65 -0.68
C TYR A 168 -9.76 -4.00 -0.16
N LEU A 169 -10.68 -4.94 -0.08
CA LEU A 169 -10.40 -6.30 0.34
C LEU A 169 -11.27 -7.32 -0.38
N LEU A 170 -10.78 -8.55 -0.45
CA LEU A 170 -11.56 -9.73 -0.83
C LEU A 170 -12.14 -10.36 0.44
N ASP A 171 -13.42 -10.77 0.39
CA ASP A 171 -14.05 -11.48 1.50
C ASP A 171 -13.42 -12.86 1.69
N ASN A 172 -12.89 -13.14 2.88
CA ASN A 172 -12.18 -14.39 3.19
C ASN A 172 -13.06 -15.63 3.06
N THR A 173 -14.38 -15.49 3.19
CA THR A 173 -15.34 -16.60 3.06
C THR A 173 -15.90 -16.75 1.65
N ASN A 174 -15.82 -15.70 0.85
CA ASN A 174 -16.33 -15.67 -0.53
C ASN A 174 -15.49 -14.75 -1.42
N GLN A 175 -14.48 -15.29 -2.05
CA GLN A 175 -13.55 -14.53 -2.92
C GLN A 175 -14.20 -13.89 -4.18
N SER A 176 -15.51 -14.13 -4.40
CA SER A 176 -16.27 -13.37 -5.40
C SER A 176 -16.78 -12.03 -4.88
N ARG A 177 -16.75 -11.84 -3.55
CA ARG A 177 -17.14 -10.60 -2.90
C ARG A 177 -15.91 -9.71 -2.68
N ILE A 178 -16.04 -8.46 -3.12
CA ILE A 178 -15.05 -7.40 -2.91
C ILE A 178 -15.73 -6.29 -2.14
N LEU A 179 -15.07 -5.75 -1.13
CA LEU A 179 -15.43 -4.49 -0.49
C LEU A 179 -14.40 -3.43 -0.88
N ALA A 180 -14.84 -2.21 -1.17
CA ALA A 180 -13.96 -1.10 -1.52
C ALA A 180 -14.43 0.20 -0.84
N GLY A 181 -13.48 0.94 -0.29
CA GLY A 181 -13.71 2.17 0.48
C GLY A 181 -13.41 3.41 -0.34
N TYR A 182 -14.44 4.14 -0.70
CA TYR A 182 -14.37 5.47 -1.33
C TYR A 182 -14.89 6.53 -0.34
N GLU A 183 -15.78 7.42 -0.75
CA GLU A 183 -16.55 8.27 0.19
C GLU A 183 -17.55 7.44 1.02
N ASP A 184 -17.89 6.26 0.49
CA ASP A 184 -18.76 5.26 1.07
C ASP A 184 -18.15 3.86 0.85
N VAL A 185 -18.72 2.84 1.46
CA VAL A 185 -18.33 1.45 1.21
C VAL A 185 -19.15 0.90 0.06
N TYR A 186 -18.46 0.32 -0.91
CA TYR A 186 -19.03 -0.36 -2.08
C TYR A 186 -18.78 -1.86 -1.99
N GLN A 187 -19.70 -2.64 -2.53
CA GLN A 187 -19.62 -4.10 -2.60
C GLN A 187 -19.82 -4.56 -4.04
N SER A 188 -18.97 -5.48 -4.48
CA SER A 188 -19.25 -6.38 -5.59
C SER A 188 -19.43 -7.80 -5.07
N ILE A 189 -20.33 -8.59 -5.65
CA ILE A 189 -20.51 -10.02 -5.35
C ILE A 189 -20.09 -10.92 -6.52
N ASN A 190 -19.52 -10.34 -7.57
CA ASN A 190 -19.16 -10.99 -8.83
C ASN A 190 -17.80 -10.53 -9.35
N LYS A 191 -16.80 -10.44 -8.43
CA LYS A 191 -15.40 -10.13 -8.73
C LYS A 191 -15.21 -8.76 -9.40
N GLY A 192 -16.03 -7.77 -9.05
CA GLY A 192 -15.94 -6.40 -9.56
C GLY A 192 -16.73 -6.13 -10.84
N ASN A 193 -17.47 -7.12 -11.39
CA ASN A 193 -18.24 -6.88 -12.61
C ASN A 193 -19.41 -5.90 -12.40
N THR A 194 -20.02 -5.91 -11.21
CA THR A 194 -21.04 -4.93 -10.82
C THR A 194 -20.86 -4.54 -9.35
N TRP A 195 -21.32 -3.34 -9.00
CA TRP A 195 -21.16 -2.79 -7.67
C TRP A 195 -22.47 -2.29 -7.08
N THR A 196 -22.58 -2.42 -5.76
CA THR A 196 -23.68 -1.90 -4.95
C THR A 196 -23.10 -1.07 -3.82
N LYS A 197 -23.66 0.09 -3.58
CA LYS A 197 -23.28 0.98 -2.46
C LYS A 197 -23.87 0.44 -1.17
N LEU A 198 -23.04 0.17 -0.15
CA LEU A 198 -23.45 -0.37 1.17
C LEU A 198 -23.68 0.73 2.22
N SER A 199 -23.25 1.95 1.98
CA SER A 199 -23.47 3.09 2.87
C SER A 199 -23.90 4.29 2.06
N ASN A 200 -24.36 5.33 2.74
CA ASN A 200 -24.76 6.57 2.11
C ASN A 200 -24.29 7.74 2.93
N ASN A 201 -23.39 8.54 2.36
CA ASN A 201 -22.78 9.69 3.03
C ASN A 201 -22.06 9.32 4.34
N LEU A 202 -21.32 8.20 4.33
CA LEU A 202 -20.69 7.63 5.53
C LEU A 202 -19.66 8.60 6.13
N THR A 203 -18.82 9.19 5.30
CA THR A 203 -17.80 10.17 5.73
C THR A 203 -18.38 11.54 6.08
N GLY A 204 -19.61 11.84 5.63
CA GLY A 204 -20.27 13.14 5.78
C GLY A 204 -19.97 14.13 4.65
N SER A 205 -19.12 13.78 3.70
CA SER A 205 -18.76 14.60 2.54
C SER A 205 -18.28 13.74 1.39
N ALA A 206 -18.70 14.04 0.16
CA ALA A 206 -18.23 13.35 -1.03
C ALA A 206 -16.74 13.62 -1.35
N SER A 207 -16.15 14.66 -0.79
CA SER A 207 -14.71 14.95 -0.90
C SER A 207 -13.85 14.16 0.10
N ASP A 208 -14.43 13.68 1.20
CA ASP A 208 -13.75 12.87 2.20
C ASP A 208 -13.77 11.40 1.78
N LYS A 209 -12.61 10.78 1.74
CA LYS A 209 -12.44 9.38 1.35
C LYS A 209 -12.04 8.54 2.55
N LEU A 210 -12.45 7.28 2.56
CA LEU A 210 -12.04 6.32 3.58
C LEU A 210 -10.53 6.09 3.49
N ASP A 211 -9.89 6.06 4.65
CA ASP A 211 -8.46 5.78 4.78
C ASP A 211 -8.22 4.27 4.94
N GLU A 212 -9.14 3.55 5.62
CA GLU A 212 -9.02 2.13 5.95
C GLU A 212 -10.35 1.41 5.82
N LEU A 213 -10.28 0.12 5.50
CA LEU A 213 -11.41 -0.79 5.40
C LEU A 213 -10.98 -2.20 5.80
N GLU A 214 -11.69 -2.82 6.75
CA GLU A 214 -11.38 -4.18 7.19
C GLU A 214 -12.66 -4.98 7.47
N GLN A 215 -12.60 -6.29 7.28
CA GLN A 215 -13.69 -7.23 7.53
C GLN A 215 -13.24 -8.32 8.48
N SER A 216 -14.10 -8.66 9.44
CA SER A 216 -13.80 -9.72 10.38
C SER A 216 -13.81 -11.11 9.73
N THR A 217 -12.75 -11.87 9.95
CA THR A 217 -12.66 -13.30 9.58
C THR A 217 -13.58 -14.17 10.44
N ALA A 218 -13.77 -13.83 11.72
CA ALA A 218 -14.68 -14.53 12.63
C ALA A 218 -16.17 -14.38 12.23
N ASN A 219 -16.54 -13.22 11.70
CA ASN A 219 -17.91 -12.95 11.26
C ASN A 219 -17.91 -11.86 10.16
N PRO A 220 -18.05 -12.24 8.89
CA PRO A 220 -17.99 -11.30 7.76
C PRO A 220 -19.11 -10.24 7.72
N ALA A 221 -20.11 -10.33 8.61
CA ALA A 221 -21.08 -9.27 8.78
C ALA A 221 -20.51 -8.04 9.52
N TYR A 222 -19.37 -8.19 10.22
CA TYR A 222 -18.67 -7.08 10.83
C TYR A 222 -17.68 -6.46 9.84
N ILE A 223 -17.93 -5.21 9.49
CA ILE A 223 -17.12 -4.41 8.60
C ILE A 223 -16.75 -3.14 9.35
N TYR A 224 -15.47 -2.80 9.32
CA TYR A 224 -14.93 -1.58 9.91
C TYR A 224 -14.33 -0.72 8.81
N ALA A 225 -14.61 0.57 8.85
CA ALA A 225 -13.99 1.55 7.98
C ALA A 225 -13.51 2.74 8.80
N ALA A 226 -12.49 3.44 8.34
CA ALA A 226 -11.98 4.60 9.03
C ALA A 226 -11.80 5.81 8.10
N ARG A 227 -11.97 6.98 8.70
CA ARG A 227 -11.60 8.26 8.11
C ARG A 227 -11.07 9.18 9.20
N SER A 228 -9.80 9.59 9.07
CA SER A 228 -9.16 10.50 10.03
C SER A 228 -9.13 9.88 11.45
N ASN A 229 -9.86 10.40 12.43
CA ASN A 229 -10.00 9.81 13.77
C ASN A 229 -11.39 9.21 14.02
N LYS A 230 -12.15 8.93 12.96
CA LYS A 230 -13.46 8.28 13.07
C LYS A 230 -13.38 6.83 12.61
N ILE A 231 -14.11 5.97 13.31
CA ILE A 231 -14.39 4.59 12.93
C ILE A 231 -15.86 4.46 12.61
N PHE A 232 -16.17 3.78 11.54
CA PHE A 232 -17.51 3.40 11.11
C PHE A 232 -17.60 1.88 11.19
N VAL A 233 -18.66 1.39 11.81
CA VAL A 233 -18.82 -0.05 12.08
C VAL A 233 -20.20 -0.51 11.65
N SER A 234 -20.22 -1.54 10.83
CA SER A 234 -21.42 -2.34 10.57
C SER A 234 -21.24 -3.71 11.20
N SER A 235 -22.32 -4.24 11.84
CA SER A 235 -22.39 -5.61 12.33
C SER A 235 -23.40 -6.47 11.57
N ASN A 236 -23.91 -5.96 10.45
CA ASN A 236 -24.96 -6.59 9.65
C ASN A 236 -24.69 -6.51 8.14
N GLY A 237 -23.43 -6.66 7.75
CA GLY A 237 -23.01 -6.75 6.34
C GLY A 237 -23.10 -5.44 5.57
N GLY A 238 -23.08 -4.29 6.24
CA GLY A 238 -23.17 -2.97 5.63
C GLY A 238 -24.60 -2.40 5.57
N SER A 239 -25.60 -3.10 6.12
CA SER A 239 -26.99 -2.63 6.09
C SER A 239 -27.23 -1.40 6.97
N THR A 240 -26.51 -1.31 8.09
CA THR A 240 -26.50 -0.13 8.97
C THR A 240 -25.10 0.13 9.50
N TRP A 241 -24.80 1.38 9.83
CA TRP A 241 -23.50 1.82 10.28
C TRP A 241 -23.60 2.68 11.54
N ASN A 242 -22.71 2.43 12.50
CA ASN A 242 -22.48 3.27 13.66
C ASN A 242 -21.15 4.02 13.47
N SER A 243 -21.09 5.28 13.95
CA SER A 243 -19.87 6.08 13.88
C SER A 243 -19.37 6.41 15.28
N TYR A 244 -18.08 6.23 15.51
CA TYR A 244 -17.42 6.53 16.78
C TYR A 244 -16.15 7.35 16.53
N THR A 245 -15.78 8.18 17.49
CA THR A 245 -14.57 9.00 17.41
C THR A 245 -13.51 8.47 18.36
N LEU A 246 -12.30 8.26 17.85
CA LEU A 246 -11.15 7.87 18.65
C LEU A 246 -10.64 9.04 19.51
N PRO A 247 -10.08 8.77 20.68
CA PRO A 247 -9.64 9.82 21.64
C PRO A 247 -8.26 10.41 21.27
N PHE A 248 -8.09 10.82 20.03
CA PHE A 248 -6.93 11.60 19.59
C PHE A 248 -7.35 12.71 18.62
N THR A 249 -6.51 13.73 18.49
CA THR A 249 -6.73 14.81 17.52
C THR A 249 -6.10 14.43 16.19
N ALA A 250 -6.90 14.30 15.16
CA ALA A 250 -6.41 14.04 13.83
C ALA A 250 -5.70 15.26 13.23
N THR A 251 -4.69 15.00 12.43
CA THR A 251 -3.96 15.96 11.60
C THR A 251 -3.71 15.35 10.23
N ASN A 252 -3.14 16.10 9.29
CA ASN A 252 -2.77 15.54 7.98
C ASN A 252 -1.78 14.37 8.07
N PHE A 253 -1.09 14.19 9.20
CA PHE A 253 -0.10 13.14 9.42
C PHE A 253 -0.48 12.16 10.54
N SER A 254 -1.53 12.45 11.31
CA SER A 254 -1.99 11.62 12.42
C SER A 254 -3.45 11.26 12.21
N ASN A 255 -3.69 10.17 11.53
CA ASN A 255 -4.98 9.55 11.23
C ASN A 255 -4.91 8.06 11.55
N VAL A 256 -6.03 7.37 11.50
CA VAL A 256 -6.06 5.90 11.52
C VAL A 256 -5.28 5.40 10.31
N SER A 257 -4.33 4.52 10.53
CA SER A 257 -3.40 4.00 9.54
C SER A 257 -3.54 2.50 9.29
N SER A 258 -4.22 1.78 10.18
CA SER A 258 -4.58 0.38 9.99
C SER A 258 -5.64 -0.06 11.00
N ILE A 259 -6.42 -1.07 10.64
CA ILE A 259 -7.43 -1.71 11.49
C ILE A 259 -7.09 -3.20 11.59
N ALA A 260 -6.98 -3.73 12.80
CA ALA A 260 -6.83 -5.17 13.03
C ALA A 260 -7.98 -5.70 13.90
N ILE A 261 -8.75 -6.61 13.36
CA ILE A 261 -9.89 -7.23 14.05
C ILE A 261 -9.44 -8.57 14.63
N HIS A 262 -9.80 -8.82 15.88
CA HIS A 262 -9.42 -10.05 16.56
C HIS A 262 -10.02 -11.29 15.84
N PRO A 263 -9.22 -12.30 15.53
CA PRO A 263 -9.61 -13.40 14.64
C PRO A 263 -10.75 -14.28 15.18
N GLN A 264 -11.05 -14.24 16.48
CA GLN A 264 -12.12 -15.04 17.12
C GLN A 264 -13.26 -14.19 17.70
N ASN A 265 -13.09 -12.84 17.76
CA ASN A 265 -14.11 -11.97 18.33
C ASN A 265 -14.24 -10.66 17.55
N PRO A 266 -15.24 -10.51 16.67
CA PRO A 266 -15.37 -9.34 15.82
C PRO A 266 -15.61 -8.03 16.57
N ALA A 267 -15.98 -8.07 17.85
CA ALA A 267 -16.16 -6.88 18.67
C ALA A 267 -14.85 -6.34 19.28
N VAL A 268 -13.79 -7.15 19.24
CA VAL A 268 -12.44 -6.74 19.67
C VAL A 268 -11.66 -6.25 18.45
N VAL A 269 -11.29 -4.97 18.48
CA VAL A 269 -10.58 -4.32 17.35
C VAL A 269 -9.47 -3.42 17.88
N TYR A 270 -8.38 -3.43 17.16
CA TYR A 270 -7.27 -2.51 17.36
C TYR A 270 -7.18 -1.56 16.16
N VAL A 271 -6.84 -0.33 16.43
CA VAL A 271 -6.50 0.65 15.40
C VAL A 271 -5.15 1.25 15.69
N THR A 272 -4.38 1.45 14.64
CA THR A 272 -3.09 2.14 14.69
C THR A 272 -3.24 3.58 14.23
N VAL A 273 -2.30 4.43 14.63
CA VAL A 273 -2.30 5.85 14.30
C VAL A 273 -0.94 6.22 13.72
N GLY A 274 -0.97 6.78 12.52
CA GLY A 274 0.18 7.35 11.84
C GLY A 274 0.72 8.62 12.52
N GLY A 275 1.84 9.12 12.01
CA GLY A 275 2.45 10.38 12.46
C GLY A 275 3.13 10.31 13.82
N TYR A 276 3.45 11.47 14.37
CA TYR A 276 4.32 11.63 15.55
C TYR A 276 3.59 12.11 16.80
N SER A 277 2.34 11.68 17.02
CA SER A 277 1.58 11.99 18.23
C SER A 277 2.08 11.17 19.41
N VAL A 278 2.61 11.82 20.43
CA VAL A 278 3.18 11.16 21.62
C VAL A 278 2.15 10.30 22.34
N ALA A 279 2.50 9.04 22.63
CA ALA A 279 1.70 8.07 23.37
C ALA A 279 0.29 7.81 22.80
N LYS A 280 0.05 8.06 21.52
CA LYS A 280 -1.24 7.85 20.87
C LYS A 280 -1.03 7.08 19.56
N LYS A 281 -0.56 5.84 19.69
CA LYS A 281 -0.14 4.98 18.58
C LYS A 281 -1.10 3.83 18.31
N VAL A 282 -1.61 3.20 19.36
CA VAL A 282 -2.50 2.06 19.25
C VAL A 282 -3.65 2.19 20.25
N PHE A 283 -4.86 1.99 19.75
CA PHE A 283 -6.07 1.95 20.57
C PHE A 283 -6.78 0.61 20.40
N LYS A 284 -7.34 0.09 21.51
CA LYS A 284 -8.13 -1.15 21.55
C LYS A 284 -9.56 -0.83 21.93
N SER A 285 -10.51 -1.44 21.22
CA SER A 285 -11.90 -1.54 21.63
C SER A 285 -12.26 -3.01 21.87
N VAL A 286 -13.16 -3.25 22.81
CA VAL A 286 -13.73 -4.58 23.09
C VAL A 286 -15.26 -4.63 22.86
N ASN A 287 -15.82 -3.57 22.30
CA ASN A 287 -17.24 -3.36 22.08
C ASN A 287 -17.54 -2.69 20.73
N SER A 288 -16.88 -3.20 19.68
CA SER A 288 -17.10 -2.77 18.30
C SER A 288 -16.87 -1.27 18.07
N GLY A 289 -15.85 -0.69 18.72
CA GLY A 289 -15.49 0.71 18.53
C GLY A 289 -16.27 1.71 19.39
N ALA A 290 -17.23 1.27 20.22
CA ALA A 290 -18.03 2.18 21.06
C ALA A 290 -17.18 2.86 22.16
N ASN A 291 -16.16 2.18 22.67
CA ASN A 291 -15.22 2.74 23.63
C ASN A 291 -13.79 2.30 23.28
N TRP A 292 -12.82 3.17 23.55
CA TRP A 292 -11.42 2.96 23.20
C TRP A 292 -10.51 3.09 24.41
N THR A 293 -9.60 2.15 24.55
CA THR A 293 -8.51 2.18 25.52
C THR A 293 -7.20 2.39 24.76
N ASN A 294 -6.40 3.36 25.20
CA ASN A 294 -5.06 3.54 24.66
C ASN A 294 -4.13 2.43 25.18
N VAL A 295 -3.59 1.65 24.26
CA VAL A 295 -2.67 0.52 24.53
C VAL A 295 -1.29 0.77 23.93
N SER A 296 -0.93 2.01 23.64
CA SER A 296 0.37 2.38 23.07
C SER A 296 1.56 2.00 23.95
N GLY A 297 1.35 1.98 25.28
CA GLY A 297 2.38 1.54 26.23
C GLY A 297 3.71 2.29 26.06
N THR A 298 4.77 1.52 25.87
CA THR A 298 6.16 2.00 25.73
C THR A 298 6.60 2.19 24.27
N LEU A 299 5.68 2.12 23.30
CA LEU A 299 6.04 2.38 21.89
C LEU A 299 6.71 3.75 21.73
N PRO A 300 7.78 3.83 20.95
CA PRO A 300 8.42 5.09 20.63
C PRO A 300 7.47 6.04 19.89
N ASN A 301 7.78 7.33 19.87
CA ASN A 301 6.98 8.34 19.17
C ASN A 301 7.28 8.35 17.68
N ILE A 302 6.88 7.30 16.98
CA ILE A 302 7.02 7.10 15.53
C ILE A 302 5.67 6.70 14.93
N PRO A 303 5.45 6.86 13.63
CA PRO A 303 4.28 6.32 12.96
C PRO A 303 4.14 4.81 13.15
N VAL A 304 2.91 4.37 13.33
CA VAL A 304 2.52 2.95 13.16
C VAL A 304 1.70 2.89 11.89
N ASN A 305 2.17 2.13 10.91
CA ASN A 305 1.64 2.18 9.54
C ASN A 305 0.76 0.98 9.20
N ALA A 306 1.01 -0.18 9.81
CA ALA A 306 0.32 -1.43 9.53
C ALA A 306 0.04 -2.21 10.81
N SER A 307 -0.95 -3.10 10.75
CA SER A 307 -1.23 -4.06 11.82
C SER A 307 -1.85 -5.34 11.27
N VAL A 308 -1.49 -6.48 11.85
CA VAL A 308 -2.04 -7.79 11.47
C VAL A 308 -2.07 -8.74 12.67
N PHE A 309 -3.13 -9.52 12.80
CA PHE A 309 -3.17 -10.65 13.73
C PHE A 309 -2.61 -11.91 13.07
N ASP A 310 -1.83 -12.68 13.82
CA ASP A 310 -1.58 -14.07 13.45
C ASP A 310 -2.80 -14.92 13.83
N GLU A 311 -3.60 -15.25 12.84
CA GLU A 311 -4.83 -16.06 13.02
C GLU A 311 -4.55 -17.50 13.45
N ASN A 312 -3.32 -17.98 13.26
CA ASN A 312 -2.87 -19.32 13.66
C ASN A 312 -2.24 -19.34 15.07
N SER A 313 -1.98 -18.18 15.65
CA SER A 313 -1.42 -18.08 16.99
C SER A 313 -2.42 -18.42 18.06
N SER A 314 -2.05 -19.34 18.96
CA SER A 314 -2.85 -19.67 20.14
C SER A 314 -2.91 -18.55 21.19
N ASN A 315 -2.02 -17.54 21.07
CA ASN A 315 -1.90 -16.42 21.99
C ASN A 315 -2.43 -15.10 21.39
N ASN A 316 -3.10 -15.14 20.23
CA ASN A 316 -3.62 -13.96 19.54
C ASN A 316 -2.55 -12.87 19.34
N GLU A 317 -1.45 -13.22 18.70
CA GLU A 317 -0.36 -12.30 18.46
C GLU A 317 -0.79 -11.21 17.48
N LEU A 318 -0.63 -9.95 17.90
CA LEU A 318 -0.85 -8.76 17.09
C LEU A 318 0.51 -8.14 16.76
N TYR A 319 0.82 -8.08 15.49
CA TYR A 319 2.01 -7.40 14.95
C TYR A 319 1.64 -6.02 14.45
N ILE A 320 2.55 -5.07 14.63
CA ILE A 320 2.45 -3.72 14.05
C ILE A 320 3.72 -3.35 13.31
N GLY A 321 3.57 -2.72 12.17
CA GLY A 321 4.64 -2.14 11.36
C GLY A 321 4.84 -0.67 11.69
N THR A 322 6.09 -0.27 11.89
CA THR A 322 6.48 1.09 12.24
C THR A 322 7.60 1.60 11.33
N ASP A 323 7.98 2.87 11.46
CA ASP A 323 9.12 3.43 10.72
C ASP A 323 10.49 2.85 11.10
N ILE A 324 10.58 2.04 12.15
CA ILE A 324 11.84 1.43 12.59
C ILE A 324 11.77 -0.11 12.70
N GLY A 325 10.78 -0.73 12.09
CA GLY A 325 10.60 -2.17 12.11
C GLY A 325 9.28 -2.61 12.74
N VAL A 326 9.21 -3.87 13.15
CA VAL A 326 8.01 -4.56 13.63
C VAL A 326 8.03 -4.68 15.15
N PHE A 327 6.86 -4.51 15.78
CA PHE A 327 6.63 -4.81 17.20
C PHE A 327 5.43 -5.74 17.31
N PHE A 328 5.33 -6.46 18.43
CA PHE A 328 4.19 -7.32 18.72
C PHE A 328 3.78 -7.31 20.18
N ILE A 329 2.51 -7.66 20.41
CA ILE A 329 1.94 -8.03 21.71
C ILE A 329 1.11 -9.31 21.55
N ASN A 330 0.74 -9.93 22.66
CA ASN A 330 -0.20 -11.04 22.68
C ASN A 330 -0.96 -11.10 24.02
N ASP A 331 -1.84 -12.07 24.21
CA ASP A 331 -2.66 -12.22 25.41
C ASP A 331 -1.83 -12.45 26.69
N THR A 332 -0.61 -12.98 26.58
CA THR A 332 0.28 -13.26 27.70
C THR A 332 1.28 -12.13 27.96
N ASN A 333 1.54 -11.30 26.97
CA ASN A 333 2.44 -10.16 27.05
C ASN A 333 1.79 -8.91 26.43
N SER A 334 1.32 -8.01 27.29
CA SER A 334 0.73 -6.73 26.89
C SER A 334 1.76 -5.60 26.69
N THR A 335 3.04 -5.88 26.80
CA THR A 335 4.12 -4.93 26.54
C THR A 335 4.60 -5.10 25.11
N TRP A 336 4.62 -4.01 24.34
CA TRP A 336 5.14 -4.03 22.98
C TRP A 336 6.60 -4.47 22.95
N THR A 337 6.86 -5.57 22.25
CA THR A 337 8.18 -6.18 22.11
C THR A 337 8.64 -6.02 20.65
N TYR A 338 9.88 -5.60 20.46
CA TYR A 338 10.46 -5.48 19.12
C TYR A 338 10.63 -6.86 18.48
N PHE A 339 10.17 -6.99 17.25
CA PHE A 339 10.26 -8.20 16.42
C PHE A 339 11.04 -7.88 15.15
N GLY A 340 12.34 -7.91 15.20
CA GLY A 340 13.15 -7.42 14.09
C GLY A 340 14.56 -8.00 13.99
N ASN A 341 14.81 -9.19 14.56
CA ASN A 341 16.11 -9.84 14.43
C ASN A 341 16.41 -10.04 12.92
N ASN A 342 17.49 -9.40 12.46
CA ASN A 342 17.94 -9.41 11.07
C ASN A 342 17.04 -8.65 10.05
N LEU A 343 16.00 -7.95 10.49
CA LEU A 343 15.34 -6.97 9.63
C LEU A 343 16.18 -5.68 9.56
N PRO A 344 16.32 -5.08 8.38
CA PRO A 344 16.91 -3.74 8.28
C PRO A 344 16.05 -2.73 9.05
N ASN A 345 16.69 -1.68 9.56
CA ASN A 345 15.96 -0.56 10.17
C ASN A 345 15.30 0.27 9.06
N THR A 346 14.08 -0.08 8.72
CA THR A 346 13.30 0.50 7.62
C THR A 346 11.84 0.68 8.03
N SER A 347 11.15 1.57 7.34
CA SER A 347 9.70 1.72 7.49
C SER A 347 8.98 0.48 6.96
N ILE A 348 8.06 -0.02 7.77
CA ILE A 348 7.17 -1.13 7.43
C ILE A 348 5.81 -0.53 7.07
N THR A 349 5.45 -0.62 5.81
CA THR A 349 4.23 -0.03 5.26
C THR A 349 3.05 -0.98 5.21
N ASP A 350 3.31 -2.30 5.15
CA ASP A 350 2.29 -3.34 5.16
C ASP A 350 2.80 -4.62 5.83
N LEU A 351 1.89 -5.41 6.38
CA LEU A 351 2.15 -6.68 7.03
C LEU A 351 1.11 -7.72 6.61
N LYS A 352 1.55 -8.90 6.19
CA LYS A 352 0.69 -10.05 5.88
C LYS A 352 1.26 -11.32 6.51
N ILE A 353 0.38 -12.24 6.90
CA ILE A 353 0.72 -13.55 7.47
C ILE A 353 0.08 -14.67 6.63
#